data_db447d28989690da84e8fc3dca0fa177
#
_entry.id   db447d28989690da84e8fc3dca0fa177
#
_cell.length_a   1.000
_cell.length_b   1.000
_cell.length_c   1.000
_cell.angle_alpha   90.00
_cell.angle_beta   90.00
_cell.angle_gamma   90.00
#
_symmetry.space_group_name_H-M   'P 1'
#
loop_
_entity.id
_entity.type
_entity.pdbx_description
1 polymer ?
#
loop_
_entity_poly.entity_id
_entity_poly.type
_entity_poly.pdbx_seq_one_letter_code
_entity_poly.pdbx_strand_id
1 'polypeptide(L)'
;YFDAFAPNNGTIGTENIWTQENIGGTSSANIRSRWHSTMHYNQNPSGWNGFTTLSDFYNKFEASDNRRGINYPYTSPGALPNPGNRINVGFLRGQQYNLTTDAPLKDRTPDNRNLVFTDAIGIIEKGANLEVTGIRAYKYPIDYQYDDNGNVDNDYVYFRLADVLLMKAEALLRGGTGGTNAGGYGNTPLA
;
A
#
# COMPACT_ATOMS: atom_id res chain seq x y z
N TYR A 1 7.44 0.12 8.22
CA TYR A 1 7.44 0.23 6.74
C TYR A 1 6.38 1.23 6.25
N PHE A 2 5.13 1.07 6.66
CA PHE A 2 4.04 1.91 6.14
C PHE A 2 4.04 3.34 6.68
N ASP A 3 4.67 3.60 7.80
CA ASP A 3 4.85 4.97 8.34
C ASP A 3 5.57 5.90 7.35
N ALA A 4 6.50 5.34 6.57
CA ALA A 4 7.19 6.09 5.53
C ALA A 4 6.25 6.60 4.40
N PHE A 5 5.02 6.09 4.34
CA PHE A 5 4.04 6.37 3.26
C PHE A 5 2.69 6.85 3.81
N ALA A 6 2.54 6.98 5.13
CA ALA A 6 1.29 7.37 5.79
C ALA A 6 0.90 8.82 5.45
N PRO A 7 -0.36 9.24 5.70
CA PRO A 7 -0.78 10.63 5.48
C PRO A 7 0.09 11.66 6.19
N ASN A 8 0.57 11.34 7.40
CA ASN A 8 1.44 12.20 8.20
C ASN A 8 2.93 11.78 8.12
N ASN A 9 3.36 11.21 7.01
CA ASN A 9 4.71 10.67 6.86
C ASN A 9 5.83 11.72 6.89
N GLY A 10 5.54 12.97 6.62
CA GLY A 10 6.46 14.09 6.85
C GLY A 10 6.83 14.28 8.32
N THR A 11 5.98 13.81 9.25
CA THR A 11 6.20 13.92 10.70
C THR A 11 6.71 12.61 11.32
N ILE A 12 6.09 11.46 10.93
CA ILE A 12 6.39 10.15 11.55
C ILE A 12 7.37 9.32 10.75
N GLY A 13 7.65 9.67 9.51
CA GLY A 13 8.48 8.91 8.58
C GLY A 13 9.98 9.05 8.85
N THR A 14 10.49 8.41 9.90
CA THR A 14 11.91 8.47 10.31
C THR A 14 12.88 7.86 9.29
N GLU A 15 12.39 7.14 8.29
CA GLU A 15 13.17 6.48 7.25
C GLU A 15 13.33 7.35 5.99
N ASN A 16 12.53 8.39 5.83
CA ASN A 16 12.49 9.22 4.64
C ASN A 16 13.72 10.15 4.59
N ILE A 17 14.43 10.13 3.44
CA ILE A 17 15.61 10.97 3.17
C ILE A 17 15.23 12.16 2.31
N TRP A 18 14.42 11.92 1.28
CA TRP A 18 13.95 12.95 0.38
C TRP A 18 12.51 12.69 -0.02
N THR A 19 11.67 13.66 0.28
CA THR A 19 10.25 13.67 -0.06
C THR A 19 9.88 14.95 -0.78
N GLN A 20 8.78 14.89 -1.54
CA GLN A 20 8.04 16.07 -1.92
C GLN A 20 6.91 16.24 -0.93
N GLU A 21 6.90 17.35 -0.23
CA GLU A 21 5.82 17.68 0.69
C GLU A 21 4.50 17.87 -0.07
N ASN A 22 3.46 17.24 0.44
CA ASN A 22 2.07 17.48 0.09
C ASN A 22 1.35 18.03 1.32
N ILE A 23 0.42 18.94 1.09
CA ILE A 23 -0.39 19.53 2.16
C ILE A 23 -1.85 19.22 1.87
N GLY A 24 -2.45 18.40 2.72
CA GLY A 24 -3.83 17.95 2.56
C GLY A 24 -4.82 19.10 2.44
N GLY A 25 -5.80 18.96 1.56
CA GLY A 25 -6.80 19.99 1.29
C GLY A 25 -6.33 21.18 0.45
N THR A 26 -5.06 21.20 0.03
CA THR A 26 -4.51 22.24 -0.87
C THR A 26 -4.34 21.71 -2.29
N SER A 27 -3.90 22.56 -3.22
CA SER A 27 -3.67 22.16 -4.62
C SER A 27 -2.30 21.56 -4.88
N SER A 28 -1.65 20.97 -3.88
CA SER A 28 -0.34 20.33 -4.01
C SER A 28 -0.38 19.03 -4.82
N ALA A 29 0.76 18.42 -5.04
CA ALA A 29 0.86 17.20 -5.84
C ALA A 29 -0.01 16.08 -5.27
N ASN A 30 -0.71 15.37 -6.15
CA ASN A 30 -1.69 14.37 -5.79
C ASN A 30 -1.10 12.95 -5.88
N ILE A 31 -0.98 12.30 -4.73
CA ILE A 31 -0.52 10.91 -4.62
C ILE A 31 -1.68 9.90 -4.59
N ARG A 32 -2.92 10.36 -4.55
CA ARG A 32 -4.14 9.55 -4.50
C ARG A 32 -4.17 8.41 -5.52
N SER A 33 -3.58 8.61 -6.70
CA SER A 33 -3.49 7.59 -7.74
C SER A 33 -2.80 6.30 -7.27
N ARG A 34 -2.00 6.35 -6.18
CA ARG A 34 -1.28 5.19 -5.63
C ARG A 34 -2.20 4.12 -5.03
N TRP A 35 -3.41 4.48 -4.63
CA TRP A 35 -4.43 3.52 -4.23
C TRP A 35 -5.67 3.58 -5.12
N HIS A 36 -6.07 4.76 -5.59
CA HIS A 36 -7.28 4.96 -6.37
C HIS A 36 -7.34 4.10 -7.64
N SER A 37 -6.19 3.90 -8.31
CA SER A 37 -6.09 3.07 -9.51
C SER A 37 -6.30 1.57 -9.24
N THR A 38 -6.10 1.11 -8.00
CA THR A 38 -6.19 -0.31 -7.63
C THR A 38 -7.43 -0.65 -6.82
N MET A 39 -7.99 0.31 -6.08
CA MET A 39 -9.20 0.11 -5.30
C MET A 39 -10.41 -0.25 -6.17
N HIS A 40 -11.29 -1.05 -5.60
CA HIS A 40 -12.56 -1.38 -6.21
C HIS A 40 -13.56 -0.22 -6.08
N TYR A 41 -14.52 -0.16 -6.98
CA TYR A 41 -15.58 0.86 -7.02
C TYR A 41 -16.39 0.97 -5.71
N ASN A 42 -16.57 -0.14 -5.00
CA ASN A 42 -17.37 -0.23 -3.78
C ASN A 42 -16.53 -0.16 -2.49
N GLN A 43 -15.23 0.06 -2.59
CA GLN A 43 -14.39 0.37 -1.44
C GLN A 43 -14.52 1.85 -1.07
N ASN A 44 -14.06 2.22 0.12
CA ASN A 44 -13.97 3.61 0.55
C ASN A 44 -12.50 3.98 0.80
N PRO A 45 -11.97 4.97 0.06
CA PRO A 45 -12.60 5.69 -1.06
C PRO A 45 -12.87 4.79 -2.26
N SER A 46 -13.79 5.20 -3.14
CA SER A 46 -14.08 4.49 -4.39
C SER A 46 -12.91 4.58 -5.35
N GLY A 47 -12.53 3.48 -5.98
CA GLY A 47 -11.42 3.43 -6.92
C GLY A 47 -11.84 3.08 -8.35
N TRP A 48 -10.83 2.90 -9.23
CA TRP A 48 -11.02 2.62 -10.65
C TRP A 48 -10.93 1.13 -11.00
N ASN A 49 -10.56 0.29 -10.04
CA ASN A 49 -10.40 -1.16 -10.22
C ASN A 49 -9.45 -1.55 -11.37
N GLY A 50 -8.42 -0.72 -11.62
CA GLY A 50 -7.62 -0.77 -12.85
C GLY A 50 -6.42 -1.71 -12.81
N PHE A 51 -5.78 -1.90 -11.66
CA PHE A 51 -4.53 -2.64 -11.57
C PHE A 51 -4.55 -3.66 -10.44
N THR A 52 -3.93 -4.82 -10.73
CA THR A 52 -3.80 -5.93 -9.77
C THR A 52 -2.43 -6.56 -9.90
N THR A 53 -2.02 -7.32 -8.88
CA THR A 53 -0.93 -8.26 -8.97
C THR A 53 -1.44 -9.70 -8.87
N LEU A 54 -0.56 -10.65 -9.16
CA LEU A 54 -0.87 -12.07 -9.17
C LEU A 54 -0.20 -12.81 -7.99
N SER A 55 -0.64 -14.03 -7.78
CA SER A 55 -0.16 -14.88 -6.67
C SER A 55 1.32 -15.16 -6.71
N ASP A 56 1.92 -15.29 -7.89
CA ASP A 56 3.37 -15.55 -8.04
C ASP A 56 4.22 -14.39 -7.53
N PHE A 57 3.78 -13.14 -7.71
CA PHE A 57 4.43 -11.97 -7.12
C PHE A 57 4.18 -11.87 -5.62
N TYR A 58 2.93 -12.04 -5.20
CA TYR A 58 2.54 -12.02 -3.79
C TYR A 58 3.31 -13.05 -2.96
N ASN A 59 3.53 -14.24 -3.52
CA ASN A 59 4.21 -15.34 -2.84
C ASN A 59 5.74 -15.17 -2.74
N LYS A 60 6.32 -14.12 -3.36
CA LYS A 60 7.73 -13.76 -3.15
C LYS A 60 7.99 -13.07 -1.80
N PHE A 61 6.93 -12.62 -1.12
CA PHE A 61 7.03 -12.05 0.20
C PHE A 61 6.86 -13.14 1.26
N GLU A 62 7.70 -13.14 2.29
CA GLU A 62 7.58 -14.05 3.42
C GLU A 62 6.24 -13.89 4.14
N ALA A 63 5.75 -14.95 4.79
CA ALA A 63 4.46 -14.90 5.48
C ALA A 63 4.40 -13.86 6.61
N SER A 64 5.55 -13.58 7.22
CA SER A 64 5.72 -12.57 8.28
C SER A 64 5.96 -11.16 7.74
N ASP A 65 6.10 -10.97 6.44
CA ASP A 65 6.35 -9.66 5.86
C ASP A 65 5.10 -8.78 5.92
N ASN A 66 5.18 -7.68 6.63
CA ASN A 66 4.09 -6.73 6.78
C ASN A 66 3.58 -6.16 5.44
N ARG A 67 4.41 -6.17 4.40
CA ARG A 67 3.99 -5.76 3.05
C ARG A 67 2.90 -6.65 2.47
N ARG A 68 2.76 -7.89 2.95
CA ARG A 68 1.66 -8.79 2.56
C ARG A 68 0.29 -8.29 2.99
N GLY A 69 0.24 -7.33 3.90
CA GLY A 69 -0.96 -6.66 4.37
C GLY A 69 -1.11 -6.70 5.88
N ILE A 70 -1.45 -5.57 6.44
CA ILE A 70 -1.70 -5.41 7.88
C ILE A 70 -2.94 -4.56 8.12
N ASN A 71 -3.49 -4.64 9.31
CA ASN A 71 -4.32 -3.60 9.87
C ASN A 71 -3.38 -2.47 10.34
N TYR A 72 -3.21 -1.44 9.51
CA TYR A 72 -2.34 -0.32 9.84
C TYR A 72 -3.02 0.58 10.89
N PRO A 73 -2.33 0.84 12.02
CA PRO A 73 -2.88 1.65 13.08
C PRO A 73 -2.70 3.15 12.75
N TYR A 74 -3.65 3.72 12.03
CA TYR A 74 -3.60 5.12 11.67
C TYR A 74 -3.52 6.04 12.90
N THR A 75 -2.61 7.01 12.85
CA THR A 75 -2.48 8.11 13.82
C THR A 75 -2.88 9.46 13.23
N SER A 76 -3.14 9.53 11.93
CA SER A 76 -3.61 10.72 11.23
C SER A 76 -5.09 10.97 11.45
N PRO A 77 -5.54 12.22 11.37
CA PRO A 77 -6.97 12.54 11.38
C PRO A 77 -7.73 11.84 10.26
N GLY A 78 -9.02 11.61 10.45
CA GLY A 78 -9.89 10.99 9.45
C GLY A 78 -9.80 9.45 9.39
N ALA A 79 -8.92 8.83 10.16
CA ALA A 79 -8.78 7.37 10.21
C ALA A 79 -10.13 6.67 10.43
N LEU A 80 -10.37 5.58 9.70
CA LEU A 80 -11.57 4.77 9.86
C LEU A 80 -11.47 3.87 11.11
N PRO A 81 -12.57 3.59 11.80
CA PRO A 81 -12.57 2.85 13.07
C PRO A 81 -12.12 1.39 12.96
N ASN A 82 -12.31 0.76 11.81
CA ASN A 82 -11.92 -0.63 11.50
C ASN A 82 -12.23 -1.64 12.63
N PRO A 83 -13.50 -1.75 13.08
CA PRO A 83 -13.85 -2.58 14.25
C PRO A 83 -13.56 -4.07 14.04
N GLY A 84 -13.52 -4.54 12.81
CA GLY A 84 -13.18 -5.91 12.45
C GLY A 84 -11.68 -6.17 12.34
N ASN A 85 -10.80 -5.20 12.63
CA ASN A 85 -9.35 -5.32 12.47
C ASN A 85 -8.93 -5.82 11.08
N ARG A 86 -9.61 -5.35 10.04
CA ARG A 86 -9.38 -5.79 8.66
C ARG A 86 -8.04 -5.26 8.15
N ILE A 87 -7.40 -6.01 7.27
CA ILE A 87 -6.24 -5.54 6.51
C ILE A 87 -6.68 -4.32 5.70
N ASN A 88 -5.98 -3.21 5.86
CA ASN A 88 -6.30 -1.92 5.24
C ASN A 88 -5.15 -1.31 4.45
N VAL A 89 -4.00 -1.96 4.41
CA VAL A 89 -2.83 -1.56 3.62
C VAL A 89 -1.99 -2.80 3.26
N GLY A 90 -1.17 -2.68 2.23
CA GLY A 90 -0.38 -3.77 1.67
C GLY A 90 -1.13 -4.51 0.58
N PHE A 91 -1.09 -5.82 0.57
CA PHE A 91 -1.81 -6.63 -0.42
C PHE A 91 -3.18 -7.04 0.11
N LEU A 92 -4.24 -6.57 -0.56
CA LEU A 92 -5.62 -6.94 -0.24
C LEU A 92 -6.06 -8.13 -1.09
N ARG A 93 -6.48 -9.20 -0.44
CA ARG A 93 -7.02 -10.43 -1.06
C ARG A 93 -8.18 -10.97 -0.25
N GLY A 94 -8.98 -11.86 -0.86
CA GLY A 94 -10.15 -12.42 -0.20
C GLY A 94 -11.29 -11.42 -0.03
N GLN A 95 -12.19 -11.71 0.89
CA GLN A 95 -13.35 -10.87 1.18
C GLN A 95 -12.93 -9.47 1.62
N GLN A 96 -13.54 -8.46 1.01
CA GLN A 96 -13.34 -7.06 1.38
C GLN A 96 -14.50 -6.57 2.26
N TYR A 97 -14.21 -5.61 3.13
CA TYR A 97 -15.13 -5.12 4.13
C TYR A 97 -15.21 -3.60 4.14
N ASN A 98 -16.35 -3.09 4.56
CA ASN A 98 -16.47 -1.68 4.93
C ASN A 98 -15.76 -1.45 6.26
N LEU A 99 -14.73 -0.60 6.26
CA LEU A 99 -13.88 -0.39 7.45
C LEU A 99 -14.57 0.44 8.55
N THR A 100 -15.77 0.97 8.29
CA THR A 100 -16.54 1.68 9.33
C THR A 100 -17.54 0.76 10.02
N THR A 101 -18.19 -0.14 9.28
CA THR A 101 -19.30 -0.97 9.79
C THR A 101 -18.94 -2.44 9.95
N ASP A 102 -17.79 -2.87 9.44
CA ASP A 102 -17.35 -4.26 9.31
C ASP A 102 -18.28 -5.15 8.44
N ALA A 103 -19.18 -4.53 7.68
CA ALA A 103 -20.03 -5.27 6.77
C ALA A 103 -19.25 -5.76 5.54
N PRO A 104 -19.48 -6.99 5.06
CA PRO A 104 -18.86 -7.47 3.83
C PRO A 104 -19.31 -6.63 2.63
N LEU A 105 -18.34 -6.17 1.84
CA LEU A 105 -18.62 -5.45 0.60
C LEU A 105 -19.11 -6.40 -0.48
N LYS A 106 -19.88 -5.85 -1.40
CA LYS A 106 -20.43 -6.53 -2.57
C LYS A 106 -19.73 -6.06 -3.85
N ASP A 107 -19.75 -6.90 -4.87
CA ASP A 107 -19.35 -6.52 -6.22
C ASP A 107 -20.47 -5.72 -6.94
N ARG A 108 -20.23 -5.32 -8.17
CA ARG A 108 -21.20 -4.57 -8.98
C ARG A 108 -21.94 -5.45 -10.00
N THR A 109 -21.81 -6.76 -9.88
CA THR A 109 -22.53 -7.69 -10.77
C THR A 109 -24.02 -7.71 -10.44
N PRO A 110 -24.89 -8.10 -11.38
CA PRO A 110 -26.32 -8.24 -11.13
C PRO A 110 -26.64 -9.15 -9.93
N ASP A 111 -25.78 -10.14 -9.68
CA ASP A 111 -25.94 -11.09 -8.57
C ASP A 111 -25.57 -10.51 -7.21
N ASN A 112 -24.96 -9.31 -7.17
CA ASN A 112 -24.54 -8.63 -5.95
C ASN A 112 -23.76 -9.56 -5.00
N ARG A 113 -22.75 -10.26 -5.55
CA ARG A 113 -21.95 -11.25 -4.83
C ARG A 113 -21.03 -10.56 -3.82
N ASN A 114 -20.48 -11.32 -2.91
CA ASN A 114 -19.44 -10.82 -2.02
C ASN A 114 -18.22 -10.37 -2.83
N LEU A 115 -17.67 -9.21 -2.47
CA LEU A 115 -16.44 -8.69 -3.09
C LEU A 115 -15.23 -9.47 -2.56
N VAL A 116 -14.83 -10.48 -3.31
CA VAL A 116 -13.73 -11.40 -2.94
C VAL A 116 -12.63 -11.28 -3.98
N PHE A 117 -11.52 -10.63 -3.63
CA PHE A 117 -10.36 -10.58 -4.52
C PHE A 117 -9.68 -11.94 -4.60
N THR A 118 -9.52 -12.45 -5.82
CA THR A 118 -8.95 -13.77 -6.08
C THR A 118 -7.50 -13.66 -6.52
N ASP A 119 -6.66 -14.56 -6.03
CA ASP A 119 -5.26 -14.68 -6.45
C ASP A 119 -5.08 -15.65 -7.64
N ALA A 120 -6.10 -16.39 -7.97
CA ALA A 120 -6.17 -17.22 -9.17
C ALA A 120 -6.80 -16.46 -10.34
N ILE A 121 -6.22 -16.59 -11.51
CA ILE A 121 -6.77 -16.10 -12.77
C ILE A 121 -7.28 -17.27 -13.62
N GLY A 122 -8.39 -17.06 -14.34
CA GLY A 122 -8.85 -18.03 -15.32
C GLY A 122 -8.03 -17.99 -16.61
N ILE A 123 -8.12 -19.05 -17.40
CA ILE A 123 -7.47 -19.10 -18.73
C ILE A 123 -8.01 -18.00 -19.64
N ILE A 124 -9.28 -17.66 -19.49
CA ILE A 124 -9.96 -16.58 -20.21
C ILE A 124 -10.59 -15.65 -19.19
N GLU A 125 -9.94 -14.51 -18.96
CA GLU A 125 -10.47 -13.46 -18.10
C GLU A 125 -11.34 -12.50 -18.92
N LYS A 126 -12.63 -12.51 -18.66
CA LYS A 126 -13.60 -11.60 -19.30
C LYS A 126 -14.86 -11.40 -18.46
N GLY A 127 -15.58 -10.33 -18.76
CA GLY A 127 -16.86 -10.05 -18.14
C GLY A 127 -16.74 -9.75 -16.63
N ALA A 128 -17.73 -10.19 -15.87
CA ALA A 128 -17.85 -9.89 -14.45
C ALA A 128 -16.69 -10.42 -13.58
N ASN A 129 -15.95 -11.43 -14.05
CA ASN A 129 -14.81 -11.96 -13.29
C ASN A 129 -13.65 -10.98 -13.20
N LEU A 130 -13.45 -10.13 -14.22
CA LEU A 130 -12.40 -9.11 -14.22
C LEU A 130 -12.55 -8.11 -13.05
N GLU A 131 -13.74 -7.95 -12.53
CA GLU A 131 -14.01 -7.03 -11.42
C GLU A 131 -13.29 -7.45 -10.13
N VAL A 132 -13.12 -8.75 -9.90
CA VAL A 132 -12.59 -9.31 -8.65
C VAL A 132 -11.27 -10.04 -8.80
N THR A 133 -10.80 -10.26 -10.03
CA THR A 133 -9.56 -10.98 -10.29
C THR A 133 -8.33 -10.21 -9.79
N GLY A 134 -7.39 -10.93 -9.22
CA GLY A 134 -6.09 -10.44 -8.78
C GLY A 134 -6.10 -9.79 -7.39
N ILE A 135 -4.91 -9.58 -6.88
CA ILE A 135 -4.63 -9.02 -5.57
C ILE A 135 -4.41 -7.53 -5.71
N ARG A 136 -5.01 -6.70 -4.88
CA ARG A 136 -4.86 -5.25 -4.90
C ARG A 136 -3.67 -4.84 -4.04
N ALA A 137 -2.80 -3.95 -4.56
CA ALA A 137 -1.61 -3.52 -3.85
C ALA A 137 -1.73 -2.05 -3.42
N TYR A 138 -1.71 -1.81 -2.10
CA TYR A 138 -1.73 -0.48 -1.49
C TYR A 138 -0.41 -0.27 -0.76
N LYS A 139 0.47 0.54 -1.32
CA LYS A 139 1.73 0.91 -0.68
C LYS A 139 1.56 2.09 0.28
N TYR A 140 0.79 3.08 -0.14
CA TYR A 140 0.49 4.27 0.63
C TYR A 140 -0.78 4.05 1.44
N PRO A 141 -0.74 4.13 2.79
CA PRO A 141 -1.96 4.20 3.60
C PRO A 141 -2.82 5.37 3.15
N ILE A 142 -4.12 5.14 3.06
CA ILE A 142 -5.06 6.12 2.50
C ILE A 142 -5.24 7.30 3.44
N ASP A 143 -5.19 8.51 2.91
CA ASP A 143 -5.60 9.71 3.62
C ASP A 143 -7.12 9.87 3.53
N TYR A 144 -7.83 9.36 4.52
CA TYR A 144 -9.30 9.45 4.57
C TYR A 144 -9.82 10.85 4.88
N GLN A 145 -8.98 11.77 5.34
CA GLN A 145 -9.38 13.13 5.66
C GLN A 145 -9.57 13.99 4.40
N TYR A 146 -8.69 13.81 3.42
CA TYR A 146 -8.61 14.68 2.24
C TYR A 146 -8.89 13.95 0.92
N ASP A 147 -9.21 12.66 0.96
CA ASP A 147 -9.35 11.85 -0.25
C ASP A 147 -10.46 12.36 -1.18
N ASP A 148 -11.56 12.85 -0.65
CA ASP A 148 -12.69 13.39 -1.43
C ASP A 148 -12.26 14.56 -2.34
N ASN A 149 -11.28 15.35 -1.92
CA ASN A 149 -10.74 16.46 -2.68
C ASN A 149 -9.55 16.08 -3.56
N GLY A 150 -9.00 14.89 -3.39
CA GLY A 150 -7.87 14.38 -4.14
C GLY A 150 -6.51 15.00 -3.78
N ASN A 151 -6.47 15.95 -2.87
CA ASN A 151 -5.26 16.64 -2.41
C ASN A 151 -4.88 16.13 -1.04
N VAL A 152 -4.27 14.97 -1.01
CA VAL A 152 -3.95 14.21 0.21
C VAL A 152 -2.64 14.69 0.86
N ASP A 153 -2.49 14.41 2.14
CA ASP A 153 -1.36 14.87 2.97
C ASP A 153 -0.12 13.97 2.87
N ASN A 154 -0.23 12.80 2.27
CA ASN A 154 0.91 11.92 2.10
C ASN A 154 2.01 12.57 1.26
N ASP A 155 3.21 12.73 1.80
CA ASP A 155 4.38 13.15 1.03
C ASP A 155 4.79 12.10 0.01
N TYR A 156 5.19 12.54 -1.17
CA TYR A 156 5.76 11.63 -2.16
C TYR A 156 7.22 11.32 -1.82
N VAL A 157 7.50 10.04 -1.57
CA VAL A 157 8.82 9.58 -1.15
C VAL A 157 9.69 9.25 -2.36
N TYR A 158 10.77 10.01 -2.56
CA TYR A 158 11.77 9.74 -3.59
C TYR A 158 12.83 8.76 -3.10
N PHE A 159 13.42 9.02 -1.91
CA PHE A 159 14.47 8.19 -1.33
C PHE A 159 14.22 7.93 0.16
N ARG A 160 14.51 6.69 0.55
CA ARG A 160 14.44 6.21 1.92
C ARG A 160 15.75 5.56 2.34
N LEU A 161 15.95 5.40 3.63
CA LEU A 161 17.09 4.66 4.18
C LEU A 161 17.20 3.24 3.59
N ALA A 162 16.08 2.56 3.35
CA ALA A 162 16.06 1.25 2.72
C ALA A 162 16.75 1.24 1.34
N ASP A 163 16.60 2.31 0.53
CA ASP A 163 17.26 2.40 -0.78
C ASP A 163 18.78 2.47 -0.62
N VAL A 164 19.26 3.23 0.36
CA VAL A 164 20.69 3.34 0.67
C VAL A 164 21.25 2.01 1.17
N LEU A 165 20.50 1.29 2.03
CA LEU A 165 20.92 -0.02 2.54
C LEU A 165 20.98 -1.07 1.41
N LEU A 166 20.02 -1.06 0.49
CA LEU A 166 20.03 -1.96 -0.67
C LEU A 166 21.18 -1.63 -1.64
N MET A 167 21.44 -0.35 -1.91
CA MET A 167 22.60 0.06 -2.71
C MET A 167 23.92 -0.36 -2.05
N LYS A 168 24.02 -0.24 -0.72
CA LYS A 168 25.19 -0.73 0.02
C LYS A 168 25.36 -2.23 -0.10
N ALA A 169 24.27 -3.01 0.07
CA ALA A 169 24.30 -4.46 -0.07
C ALA A 169 24.74 -4.87 -1.49
N GLU A 170 24.21 -4.22 -2.52
CA GLU A 170 24.61 -4.46 -3.91
C GLU A 170 26.11 -4.14 -4.13
N ALA A 171 26.58 -2.99 -3.63
CA ALA A 171 27.99 -2.62 -3.76
C ALA A 171 28.93 -3.65 -3.12
N LEU A 172 28.57 -4.18 -1.94
CA LEU A 172 29.33 -5.22 -1.26
C LEU A 172 29.33 -6.53 -2.06
N LEU A 173 28.19 -6.95 -2.61
CA LEU A 173 28.08 -8.12 -3.46
C LEU A 173 28.91 -8.01 -4.75
N ARG A 174 29.08 -6.78 -5.26
CA ARG A 174 29.91 -6.48 -6.43
C ARG A 174 31.41 -6.31 -6.11
N GLY A 175 31.85 -6.64 -4.87
CA GLY A 175 33.23 -6.58 -4.45
C GLY A 175 33.70 -5.24 -3.91
N GLY A 176 32.77 -4.32 -3.60
CA GLY A 176 33.07 -3.09 -2.89
C GLY A 176 33.57 -3.37 -1.48
N THR A 177 34.62 -2.68 -1.05
CA THR A 177 35.10 -2.69 0.34
C THR A 177 34.37 -1.60 1.09
N GLY A 178 33.38 -1.97 1.91
CA GLY A 178 32.62 -0.99 2.70
C GLY A 178 33.53 -0.25 3.69
N GLY A 179 33.36 1.05 3.75
CA GLY A 179 33.97 1.88 4.81
C GLY A 179 33.36 1.57 6.18
N THR A 180 34.03 1.98 7.25
CA THR A 180 33.50 1.91 8.61
C THR A 180 32.23 2.75 8.74
N ASN A 181 31.16 2.14 9.25
CA ASN A 181 29.88 2.82 9.42
C ASN A 181 29.82 3.64 10.69
N ALA A 182 29.61 4.92 10.55
CA ALA A 182 29.21 5.78 11.67
C ALA A 182 27.81 5.44 12.23
N GLY A 183 27.00 4.61 11.53
CA GLY A 183 25.61 4.30 11.89
C GLY A 183 25.34 2.87 12.38
N GLY A 184 26.39 2.06 12.66
CA GLY A 184 26.21 0.73 13.23
C GLY A 184 25.68 -0.37 12.27
N TYR A 185 25.47 -0.05 11.00
CA TYR A 185 25.11 -1.06 9.98
C TYR A 185 26.39 -1.75 9.50
N GLY A 186 26.56 -3.03 9.81
CA GLY A 186 27.72 -3.83 9.46
C GLY A 186 28.07 -3.81 7.95
N ASN A 187 29.26 -4.32 7.60
CA ASN A 187 29.71 -4.43 6.22
C ASN A 187 29.22 -5.72 5.52
N THR A 188 28.29 -6.43 6.11
CA THR A 188 27.70 -7.65 5.56
C THR A 188 26.53 -7.29 4.66
N PRO A 189 26.35 -7.93 3.48
CA PRO A 189 25.11 -7.81 2.71
C PRO A 189 23.92 -8.19 3.59
N LEU A 190 22.83 -7.47 3.47
CA LEU A 190 21.58 -7.87 4.11
C LEU A 190 21.10 -9.16 3.40
N ALA A 191 20.88 -10.23 4.17
CA ALA A 191 20.31 -11.47 3.69
C ALA A 191 18.84 -11.30 3.27
#